data_cfa8eb3ea8a6bba72e207e715bd0e5f0
#
_entry.id   cfa8eb3ea8a6bba72e207e715bd0e5f0
#
_cell.length_a   1.000
_cell.length_b   1.000
_cell.length_c   1.000
_cell.angle_alpha   90.00
_cell.angle_beta   90.00
_cell.angle_gamma   90.00
#
_symmetry.space_group_name_H-M   'P 1'
#
loop_
_entity.id
_entity.type
_entity.pdbx_description
1 polymer ?
#
loop_
_entity_poly.entity_id
_entity_poly.type
_entity_poly.pdbx_seq_one_letter_code
_entity_poly.pdbx_strand_id
1 'polypeptide(L)'
;MNIKSDIDYNRKAVKAILGSDDVIFFDFEIGGAAAFCAYVDSITDKELLGLEVIAPLSASNPKKSVTSLSKTITLANVKTIDKITDATDEILNGNAAIFIDGKKKCITVDLKKFEVRAISEPPTGLAVRGPRNGFTESIKSNLSLVRRYLKSPDVKIETYEKGKYTKTSVALIFIDGIARPDIVKKIREKIDAINIDGIPDSSYVAKLLSERKTSLFKQVGSTERPDVLIERMLEGRIGIIVDGSPFALTLPYLLIEDFQAAEDYYISQYRANLVRALRVIAILFSILLPAVFVSSQLFHLQIIPLNFLLTIVNGIKEIPFSPSLEMFFVLLIFELLNETSVRMPKYVGMALAVVGALVLGETAVNAGIVSTPAILIMALSGISIYAIPEIVETTSVLRFVYLLIAGSLGGYGLISLTAFIVLYLSSADNYGAPYLAPYSPVLLNDFQDGLYMNNVIGMTNRPVALGSKNKIRQKLK
;
A
#
# COMPACT_ATOMS: atom_id res chain seq x y z
N MET A 1 5.03 3.05 -35.66
CA MET A 1 6.34 2.57 -36.11
C MET A 1 6.14 1.23 -36.80
N ASN A 2 6.59 1.05 -38.04
CA ASN A 2 6.35 -0.18 -38.81
C ASN A 2 7.46 -1.22 -38.54
N ILE A 3 7.09 -2.51 -38.58
CA ILE A 3 8.01 -3.64 -38.48
C ILE A 3 8.89 -3.68 -39.73
N LYS A 4 10.20 -3.82 -39.58
CA LYS A 4 11.17 -3.95 -40.66
C LYS A 4 11.59 -5.41 -40.87
N SER A 5 12.24 -5.69 -41.98
CA SER A 5 12.82 -7.01 -42.26
C SER A 5 14.03 -7.34 -41.37
N ASP A 6 14.67 -6.34 -40.82
CA ASP A 6 15.83 -6.49 -39.93
C ASP A 6 15.35 -6.83 -38.49
N ILE A 7 15.71 -7.99 -38.01
CA ILE A 7 15.31 -8.52 -36.68
C ILE A 7 15.92 -7.70 -35.55
N ASP A 8 17.18 -7.24 -35.70
CA ASP A 8 17.86 -6.46 -34.66
C ASP A 8 17.24 -5.09 -34.46
N TYR A 9 16.80 -4.45 -35.58
CA TYR A 9 16.04 -3.21 -35.54
C TYR A 9 14.72 -3.40 -34.77
N ASN A 10 13.96 -4.46 -35.05
CA ASN A 10 12.69 -4.73 -34.40
C ASN A 10 12.90 -5.01 -32.91
N ARG A 11 13.91 -5.79 -32.53
CA ARG A 11 14.28 -6.07 -31.14
C ARG A 11 14.61 -4.78 -30.39
N LYS A 12 15.49 -3.94 -30.94
CA LYS A 12 15.85 -2.65 -30.32
C LYS A 12 14.63 -1.74 -30.16
N ALA A 13 13.75 -1.70 -31.14
CA ALA A 13 12.55 -0.88 -31.07
C ALA A 13 11.54 -1.38 -30.01
N VAL A 14 11.28 -2.68 -29.94
CA VAL A 14 10.41 -3.27 -28.91
C VAL A 14 11.02 -3.06 -27.53
N LYS A 15 12.33 -3.29 -27.38
CA LYS A 15 13.05 -3.09 -26.10
C LYS A 15 13.04 -1.61 -25.67
N ALA A 16 13.15 -0.68 -26.59
CA ALA A 16 13.09 0.76 -26.29
C ALA A 16 11.71 1.20 -25.78
N ILE A 17 10.63 0.61 -26.31
CA ILE A 17 9.25 0.92 -25.88
C ILE A 17 8.93 0.25 -24.54
N LEU A 18 9.15 -1.04 -24.43
CA LEU A 18 8.76 -1.80 -23.26
C LEU A 18 9.71 -1.60 -22.08
N GLY A 19 11.03 -1.69 -22.27
CA GLY A 19 12.11 -1.35 -21.32
C GLY A 19 11.85 -1.74 -19.86
N SER A 20 11.39 -2.97 -19.61
CA SER A 20 10.97 -3.47 -18.32
C SER A 20 11.49 -4.90 -18.15
N ASP A 21 11.98 -5.27 -16.96
CA ASP A 21 12.65 -6.55 -16.70
C ASP A 21 11.70 -7.75 -16.75
N ASP A 22 10.39 -7.53 -16.59
CA ASP A 22 9.37 -8.57 -16.71
C ASP A 22 9.04 -8.96 -18.16
N VAL A 23 9.61 -8.24 -19.15
CA VAL A 23 9.47 -8.57 -20.57
C VAL A 23 10.63 -9.42 -21.02
N ILE A 24 10.33 -10.66 -21.38
CA ILE A 24 11.33 -11.65 -21.81
C ILE A 24 11.43 -11.65 -23.34
N PHE A 25 12.68 -11.72 -23.82
CA PHE A 25 13.02 -11.90 -25.23
C PHE A 25 13.66 -13.26 -25.38
N PHE A 26 12.93 -14.21 -25.97
CA PHE A 26 13.39 -15.59 -26.17
C PHE A 26 13.82 -15.79 -27.62
N ASP A 27 15.08 -16.16 -27.85
CA ASP A 27 15.64 -16.40 -29.17
C ASP A 27 15.45 -17.85 -29.61
N PHE A 28 15.08 -18.05 -30.86
CA PHE A 28 14.94 -19.36 -31.49
C PHE A 28 15.11 -19.26 -33.01
N GLU A 29 15.09 -20.37 -33.69
CA GLU A 29 15.22 -20.43 -35.16
C GLU A 29 14.01 -21.10 -35.81
N ILE A 30 13.63 -20.58 -36.96
CA ILE A 30 12.61 -21.16 -37.83
C ILE A 30 13.29 -21.65 -39.10
N GLY A 31 13.59 -22.95 -39.19
CA GLY A 31 14.26 -23.55 -40.35
C GLY A 31 15.54 -22.82 -40.76
N GLY A 32 16.35 -22.36 -39.80
CA GLY A 32 17.59 -21.62 -40.02
C GLY A 32 17.49 -20.12 -40.16
N ALA A 33 16.28 -19.54 -40.13
CA ALA A 33 16.07 -18.10 -40.02
C ALA A 33 15.97 -17.68 -38.54
N ALA A 34 16.69 -16.64 -38.13
CA ALA A 34 16.62 -16.10 -36.80
C ALA A 34 15.22 -15.57 -36.46
N ALA A 35 14.75 -15.85 -35.27
CA ALA A 35 13.49 -15.36 -34.75
C ALA A 35 13.61 -15.06 -33.25
N PHE A 36 12.82 -14.11 -32.76
CA PHE A 36 12.65 -13.94 -31.32
C PHE A 36 11.18 -13.82 -30.95
N CYS A 37 10.86 -14.28 -29.77
CA CYS A 37 9.56 -14.13 -29.14
C CYS A 37 9.66 -13.14 -27.98
N ALA A 38 8.77 -12.14 -27.93
CA ALA A 38 8.67 -11.20 -26.82
C ALA A 38 7.35 -11.41 -26.09
N TYR A 39 7.41 -11.52 -24.75
CA TYR A 39 6.24 -11.74 -23.90
C TYR A 39 6.50 -11.25 -22.46
N VAL A 40 5.43 -11.04 -21.70
CA VAL A 40 5.51 -10.68 -20.26
C VAL A 40 5.50 -11.95 -19.42
N ASP A 41 6.54 -12.12 -18.58
CA ASP A 41 6.80 -13.34 -17.80
C ASP A 41 5.66 -13.72 -16.84
N SER A 42 5.03 -12.71 -16.24
CA SER A 42 4.02 -12.91 -15.18
C SER A 42 2.61 -13.19 -15.68
N ILE A 43 2.30 -12.96 -16.98
CA ILE A 43 0.94 -13.07 -17.54
C ILE A 43 0.83 -13.94 -18.79
N THR A 44 1.92 -14.60 -19.20
CA THR A 44 1.96 -15.46 -20.40
C THR A 44 2.17 -16.92 -20.00
N ASP A 45 1.41 -17.84 -20.61
CA ASP A 45 1.56 -19.28 -20.46
C ASP A 45 2.79 -19.78 -21.22
N LYS A 46 3.88 -20.02 -20.50
CA LYS A 46 5.15 -20.47 -21.10
C LYS A 46 5.11 -21.91 -21.60
N GLU A 47 4.27 -22.76 -21.01
CA GLU A 47 4.12 -24.14 -21.41
C GLU A 47 3.45 -24.23 -22.76
N LEU A 48 2.31 -23.54 -22.92
CA LEU A 48 1.64 -23.41 -24.20
C LEU A 48 2.51 -22.68 -25.23
N LEU A 49 3.27 -21.66 -24.85
CA LEU A 49 4.21 -20.97 -25.72
C LEU A 49 5.25 -21.93 -26.30
N GLY A 50 5.82 -22.76 -25.44
CA GLY A 50 6.85 -23.75 -25.85
C GLY A 50 6.28 -24.83 -26.78
N LEU A 51 5.20 -25.46 -26.36
CA LEU A 51 4.63 -26.64 -27.06
C LEU A 51 3.84 -26.28 -28.31
N GLU A 52 2.99 -25.26 -28.25
CA GLU A 52 2.01 -24.99 -29.30
C GLU A 52 2.42 -23.86 -30.25
N VAL A 53 3.48 -23.10 -29.92
CA VAL A 53 3.93 -21.96 -30.73
C VAL A 53 5.37 -22.16 -31.20
N ILE A 54 6.32 -22.29 -30.28
CA ILE A 54 7.76 -22.35 -30.66
C ILE A 54 8.08 -23.66 -31.36
N ALA A 55 7.65 -24.80 -30.84
CA ALA A 55 7.95 -26.11 -31.44
C ALA A 55 7.40 -26.27 -32.86
N PRO A 56 6.12 -25.93 -33.15
CA PRO A 56 5.60 -26.00 -34.52
C PRO A 56 6.25 -25.01 -35.49
N LEU A 57 6.59 -23.79 -34.99
CA LEU A 57 7.27 -22.80 -35.83
C LEU A 57 8.70 -23.21 -36.16
N SER A 58 9.46 -23.76 -35.20
CA SER A 58 10.85 -24.20 -35.42
C SER A 58 10.94 -25.33 -36.47
N ALA A 59 9.93 -26.18 -36.55
CA ALA A 59 9.81 -27.25 -37.54
C ALA A 59 9.34 -26.74 -38.93
N SER A 60 8.99 -25.46 -39.05
CA SER A 60 8.41 -24.89 -40.27
C SER A 60 9.47 -24.36 -41.22
N ASN A 61 9.10 -24.23 -42.53
CA ASN A 61 9.98 -23.66 -43.55
C ASN A 61 9.97 -22.13 -43.49
N PRO A 62 11.13 -21.43 -43.34
CA PRO A 62 11.23 -19.98 -43.19
C PRO A 62 10.82 -19.20 -44.45
N LYS A 63 10.84 -19.83 -45.61
CA LYS A 63 10.44 -19.20 -46.92
C LYS A 63 8.94 -18.95 -46.99
N LYS A 64 8.12 -19.57 -46.14
CA LYS A 64 6.67 -19.33 -46.12
C LYS A 64 6.34 -17.87 -45.75
N SER A 65 5.20 -17.38 -46.19
CA SER A 65 4.70 -16.08 -45.75
C SER A 65 4.35 -16.10 -44.26
N VAL A 66 4.38 -14.94 -43.60
CA VAL A 66 4.01 -14.83 -42.15
C VAL A 66 2.59 -15.36 -41.92
N THR A 67 1.66 -15.11 -42.81
CA THR A 67 0.30 -15.65 -42.75
C THR A 67 0.24 -17.18 -42.94
N SER A 68 1.18 -17.78 -43.63
CA SER A 68 1.27 -19.25 -43.74
C SER A 68 1.93 -19.86 -42.50
N LEU A 69 2.89 -19.17 -41.90
CA LEU A 69 3.51 -19.58 -40.64
C LEU A 69 2.53 -19.46 -39.47
N SER A 70 1.68 -18.45 -39.46
CA SER A 70 0.66 -18.32 -38.38
C SER A 70 -0.36 -19.46 -38.40
N LYS A 71 -0.61 -20.10 -39.56
CA LYS A 71 -1.48 -21.27 -39.65
C LYS A 71 -0.86 -22.59 -39.17
N THR A 72 0.43 -22.63 -38.87
CA THR A 72 1.08 -23.81 -38.26
C THR A 72 0.95 -23.85 -36.74
N ILE A 73 0.55 -22.72 -36.15
CA ILE A 73 0.27 -22.61 -34.72
C ILE A 73 -1.13 -23.21 -34.48
N THR A 74 -1.24 -24.12 -33.54
CA THR A 74 -2.48 -24.86 -33.23
C THR A 74 -3.49 -24.10 -32.40
N LEU A 75 -3.14 -22.88 -31.92
CA LEU A 75 -4.00 -22.05 -31.10
C LEU A 75 -5.01 -21.24 -31.92
N ALA A 76 -6.18 -20.98 -31.34
CA ALA A 76 -7.30 -20.38 -32.02
C ALA A 76 -7.13 -18.87 -32.35
N ASN A 77 -6.45 -18.13 -31.49
CA ASN A 77 -6.33 -16.67 -31.60
C ASN A 77 -4.93 -16.26 -32.03
N VAL A 78 -4.66 -16.40 -33.33
CA VAL A 78 -3.39 -15.96 -33.94
C VAL A 78 -3.64 -14.81 -34.90
N LYS A 79 -2.91 -13.71 -34.71
CA LYS A 79 -3.00 -12.52 -35.56
C LYS A 79 -1.64 -12.21 -36.21
N THR A 80 -1.66 -11.50 -37.32
CA THR A 80 -0.45 -10.94 -37.92
C THR A 80 -0.52 -9.42 -37.89
N ILE A 81 0.54 -8.79 -37.41
CA ILE A 81 0.63 -7.35 -37.14
C ILE A 81 1.81 -6.78 -37.93
N ASP A 82 1.66 -5.54 -38.43
CA ASP A 82 2.68 -4.83 -39.23
C ASP A 82 3.28 -3.62 -38.50
N LYS A 83 2.71 -3.25 -37.32
CA LYS A 83 3.21 -2.13 -36.51
C LYS A 83 3.79 -2.62 -35.18
N ILE A 84 4.92 -2.04 -34.78
CA ILE A 84 5.60 -2.36 -33.52
C ILE A 84 4.73 -1.92 -32.33
N THR A 85 4.06 -0.77 -32.42
CA THR A 85 3.16 -0.27 -31.36
C THR A 85 2.03 -1.25 -31.06
N ASP A 86 1.39 -1.78 -32.10
CA ASP A 86 0.28 -2.72 -31.95
C ASP A 86 0.79 -4.06 -31.38
N ALA A 87 2.02 -4.47 -31.76
CA ALA A 87 2.66 -5.66 -31.20
C ALA A 87 3.01 -5.47 -29.72
N THR A 88 3.50 -4.28 -29.33
CA THR A 88 3.79 -3.99 -27.91
C THR A 88 2.53 -3.94 -27.06
N ASP A 89 1.41 -3.43 -27.60
CA ASP A 89 0.12 -3.45 -26.90
C ASP A 89 -0.39 -4.89 -26.70
N GLU A 90 -0.22 -5.77 -27.68
CA GLU A 90 -0.58 -7.19 -27.55
C GLU A 90 0.31 -7.88 -26.50
N ILE A 91 1.62 -7.59 -26.45
CA ILE A 91 2.53 -8.13 -25.43
C ILE A 91 2.07 -7.72 -24.01
N LEU A 92 1.75 -6.45 -23.82
CA LEU A 92 1.26 -5.94 -22.53
C LEU A 92 -0.11 -6.50 -22.14
N ASN A 93 -0.88 -6.98 -23.08
CA ASN A 93 -2.13 -7.68 -22.85
C ASN A 93 -1.95 -9.18 -22.51
N GLY A 94 -0.71 -9.68 -22.43
CA GLY A 94 -0.39 -11.08 -22.09
C GLY A 94 -0.26 -12.00 -23.30
N ASN A 95 -0.22 -11.46 -24.51
CA ASN A 95 0.03 -12.22 -25.72
C ASN A 95 1.54 -12.33 -25.98
N ALA A 96 1.96 -13.35 -26.71
CA ALA A 96 3.33 -13.43 -27.21
C ALA A 96 3.43 -12.88 -28.64
N ALA A 97 4.45 -12.08 -28.91
CA ALA A 97 4.74 -11.56 -30.24
C ALA A 97 6.03 -12.16 -30.81
N ILE A 98 5.94 -12.77 -32.00
CA ILE A 98 7.02 -13.48 -32.65
C ILE A 98 7.49 -12.66 -33.86
N PHE A 99 8.76 -12.27 -33.86
CA PHE A 99 9.42 -11.54 -34.94
C PHE A 99 10.40 -12.48 -35.63
N ILE A 100 10.40 -12.43 -36.98
CA ILE A 100 11.16 -13.35 -37.83
C ILE A 100 12.03 -12.51 -38.76
N ASP A 101 13.28 -12.85 -38.89
CA ASP A 101 14.20 -12.17 -39.79
C ASP A 101 13.74 -12.24 -41.27
N GLY A 102 13.96 -11.16 -41.99
CA GLY A 102 13.49 -11.03 -43.36
C GLY A 102 11.99 -10.75 -43.52
N LYS A 103 11.21 -10.67 -42.45
CA LYS A 103 9.75 -10.43 -42.51
C LYS A 103 9.39 -9.03 -42.01
N LYS A 104 8.33 -8.42 -42.64
CA LYS A 104 7.79 -7.09 -42.30
C LYS A 104 6.54 -7.17 -41.45
N LYS A 105 6.19 -8.32 -40.92
CA LYS A 105 5.07 -8.57 -40.01
C LYS A 105 5.49 -9.50 -38.91
N CYS A 106 4.94 -9.34 -37.74
CA CYS A 106 5.06 -10.30 -36.61
C CYS A 106 3.78 -11.14 -36.47
N ILE A 107 3.91 -12.26 -35.76
CA ILE A 107 2.78 -13.11 -35.37
C ILE A 107 2.52 -12.83 -33.90
N THR A 108 1.27 -12.55 -33.51
CA THR A 108 0.85 -12.46 -32.13
C THR A 108 -0.11 -13.59 -31.79
N VAL A 109 0.08 -14.19 -30.61
CA VAL A 109 -0.66 -15.36 -30.17
C VAL A 109 -1.23 -15.08 -28.79
N ASP A 110 -2.50 -15.39 -28.58
CA ASP A 110 -3.17 -15.23 -27.29
C ASP A 110 -2.75 -16.38 -26.34
N LEU A 111 -1.94 -16.05 -25.35
CA LEU A 111 -1.38 -16.97 -24.37
C LEU A 111 -1.61 -16.48 -22.94
N LYS A 112 -2.66 -15.72 -22.74
CA LYS A 112 -2.96 -15.12 -21.44
C LYS A 112 -3.17 -16.18 -20.38
N LYS A 113 -2.35 -16.13 -19.36
CA LYS A 113 -2.49 -16.93 -18.15
C LYS A 113 -2.36 -16.02 -16.94
N PHE A 114 -3.49 -15.65 -16.37
CA PHE A 114 -3.49 -15.02 -15.06
C PHE A 114 -3.45 -16.14 -14.01
N GLU A 115 -2.50 -16.11 -13.11
CA GLU A 115 -2.53 -17.03 -11.96
C GLU A 115 -3.76 -16.72 -11.11
N VAL A 116 -4.83 -17.45 -11.35
CA VAL A 116 -6.13 -17.35 -10.63
C VAL A 116 -6.13 -18.30 -9.42
N ARG A 117 -4.98 -18.59 -8.79
CA ARG A 117 -5.03 -19.27 -7.50
C ARG A 117 -5.78 -18.41 -6.53
N ALA A 118 -6.69 -19.05 -5.76
CA ALA A 118 -7.61 -18.45 -4.80
C ALA A 118 -7.05 -17.12 -4.22
N ILE A 119 -7.34 -16.03 -4.93
CA ILE A 119 -7.04 -14.67 -4.46
C ILE A 119 -7.97 -14.50 -3.26
N SER A 120 -7.43 -14.69 -2.06
CA SER A 120 -8.17 -14.49 -0.82
C SER A 120 -8.43 -13.00 -0.61
N GLU A 121 -9.52 -12.69 0.05
CA GLU A 121 -9.74 -11.33 0.53
C GLU A 121 -8.60 -10.95 1.48
N PRO A 122 -8.02 -9.74 1.36
CA PRO A 122 -6.95 -9.30 2.25
C PRO A 122 -7.47 -9.27 3.69
N PRO A 123 -6.79 -9.91 4.65
CA PRO A 123 -7.27 -9.99 6.03
C PRO A 123 -7.35 -8.65 6.74
N THR A 124 -6.50 -7.68 6.39
CA THR A 124 -6.44 -6.35 7.01
C THR A 124 -7.14 -5.27 6.19
N GLY A 125 -7.28 -5.45 4.88
CA GLY A 125 -7.86 -4.48 3.93
C GLY A 125 -9.26 -4.86 3.46
N LEU A 126 -10.12 -5.36 4.35
CA LEU A 126 -11.51 -5.73 4.00
C LEU A 126 -12.26 -4.53 3.44
N ALA A 127 -12.90 -4.69 2.29
CA ALA A 127 -13.73 -3.67 1.68
C ALA A 127 -15.16 -4.20 1.45
N VAL A 128 -16.15 -3.44 1.92
CA VAL A 128 -17.57 -3.76 1.68
C VAL A 128 -17.92 -3.51 0.22
N ARG A 129 -17.29 -2.52 -0.42
CA ARG A 129 -17.45 -2.19 -1.84
C ARG A 129 -16.08 -2.04 -2.49
N GLY A 130 -15.95 -2.49 -3.74
CA GLY A 130 -14.72 -2.41 -4.52
C GLY A 130 -14.11 -3.78 -4.81
N PRO A 131 -12.94 -3.83 -5.45
CA PRO A 131 -12.20 -5.05 -5.70
C PRO A 131 -11.85 -5.77 -4.39
N ARG A 132 -11.98 -7.09 -4.38
CA ARG A 132 -11.65 -7.93 -3.22
C ARG A 132 -10.34 -8.69 -3.38
N ASN A 133 -9.61 -8.41 -4.45
CA ASN A 133 -8.34 -9.04 -4.72
C ASN A 133 -7.27 -8.53 -3.76
N GLY A 134 -6.56 -9.42 -3.09
CA GLY A 134 -5.37 -9.13 -2.29
C GLY A 134 -4.10 -9.59 -3.00
N PHE A 135 -2.96 -9.02 -2.60
CA PHE A 135 -1.66 -9.55 -2.94
C PHE A 135 -1.42 -10.88 -2.21
N THR A 136 -0.53 -11.69 -2.78
CA THR A 136 -0.12 -13.00 -2.25
C THR A 136 1.37 -12.98 -1.93
N GLU A 137 1.90 -14.07 -1.40
CA GLU A 137 3.33 -14.22 -1.13
C GLU A 137 4.18 -14.37 -2.42
N SER A 138 3.56 -14.72 -3.55
CA SER A 138 4.26 -14.89 -4.82
C SER A 138 4.45 -13.57 -5.56
N ILE A 139 5.68 -13.13 -5.77
CA ILE A 139 6.00 -11.92 -6.53
C ILE A 139 5.45 -11.98 -7.97
N LYS A 140 5.47 -13.15 -8.61
CA LYS A 140 4.95 -13.33 -9.98
C LYS A 140 3.46 -13.09 -10.04
N SER A 141 2.70 -13.67 -9.11
CA SER A 141 1.25 -13.46 -9.01
C SER A 141 0.94 -11.99 -8.75
N ASN A 142 1.71 -11.33 -7.89
CA ASN A 142 1.54 -9.92 -7.57
C ASN A 142 1.84 -9.01 -8.77
N LEU A 143 2.91 -9.28 -9.51
CA LEU A 143 3.22 -8.55 -10.76
C LEU A 143 2.16 -8.78 -11.84
N SER A 144 1.62 -9.99 -11.92
CA SER A 144 0.49 -10.30 -12.82
C SER A 144 -0.73 -9.45 -12.50
N LEU A 145 -1.07 -9.27 -11.19
CA LEU A 145 -2.14 -8.38 -10.77
C LEU A 145 -1.87 -6.93 -11.17
N VAL A 146 -0.66 -6.42 -10.96
CA VAL A 146 -0.29 -5.05 -11.38
C VAL A 146 -0.44 -4.88 -12.89
N ARG A 147 0.07 -5.80 -13.70
CA ARG A 147 -0.04 -5.76 -15.16
C ARG A 147 -1.48 -5.87 -15.66
N ARG A 148 -2.33 -6.59 -14.93
CA ARG A 148 -3.77 -6.68 -15.24
C ARG A 148 -4.47 -5.33 -15.17
N TYR A 149 -4.10 -4.49 -14.19
CA TYR A 149 -4.66 -3.14 -14.02
C TYR A 149 -3.96 -2.10 -14.91
N LEU A 150 -2.64 -2.17 -15.04
CA LEU A 150 -1.81 -1.19 -15.75
C LEU A 150 -1.22 -1.80 -17.03
N LYS A 151 -1.92 -1.61 -18.14
CA LYS A 151 -1.56 -2.13 -19.46
C LYS A 151 -0.83 -1.07 -20.32
N SER A 152 0.03 -0.26 -19.70
CA SER A 152 0.79 0.79 -20.40
C SER A 152 2.27 0.42 -20.51
N PRO A 153 2.93 0.75 -21.64
CA PRO A 153 4.37 0.61 -21.80
C PRO A 153 5.16 1.54 -20.86
N ASP A 154 4.50 2.59 -20.32
CA ASP A 154 5.11 3.51 -19.36
C ASP A 154 5.32 2.87 -17.99
N VAL A 155 4.66 1.75 -17.69
CA VAL A 155 4.87 0.99 -16.45
C VAL A 155 6.18 0.23 -16.56
N LYS A 156 7.15 0.64 -15.74
CA LYS A 156 8.47 0.03 -15.64
C LYS A 156 8.56 -0.82 -14.39
N ILE A 157 9.10 -2.01 -14.55
CA ILE A 157 9.38 -2.95 -13.47
C ILE A 157 10.87 -3.26 -13.53
N GLU A 158 11.57 -3.04 -12.42
CA GLU A 158 12.97 -3.36 -12.24
C GLU A 158 13.10 -4.39 -11.14
N THR A 159 13.79 -5.49 -11.40
CA THR A 159 13.90 -6.60 -10.46
C THR A 159 15.30 -6.66 -9.86
N TYR A 160 15.38 -6.76 -8.56
CA TYR A 160 16.61 -6.87 -7.76
C TYR A 160 16.60 -8.15 -6.95
N GLU A 161 17.75 -8.76 -6.78
CA GLU A 161 17.95 -9.89 -5.87
C GLU A 161 18.72 -9.40 -4.65
N LYS A 162 18.14 -9.48 -3.46
CA LYS A 162 18.69 -8.95 -2.22
C LYS A 162 18.66 -9.97 -1.09
N GLY A 163 19.62 -9.83 -0.16
CA GLY A 163 19.86 -10.82 0.90
C GLY A 163 20.94 -11.83 0.50
N LYS A 164 21.99 -11.92 1.31
CA LYS A 164 23.15 -12.80 1.04
C LYS A 164 22.77 -14.29 0.94
N TYR A 165 21.88 -14.72 1.83
CA TYR A 165 21.46 -16.11 1.91
C TYR A 165 20.07 -16.34 1.32
N THR A 166 19.13 -15.40 1.49
CA THR A 166 17.75 -15.58 1.03
C THR A 166 17.58 -15.31 -0.47
N LYS A 167 18.44 -14.44 -1.06
CA LYS A 167 18.34 -14.02 -2.47
C LYS A 167 16.92 -13.66 -2.87
N THR A 168 16.25 -12.87 -2.00
CA THR A 168 14.85 -12.50 -2.15
C THR A 168 14.68 -11.53 -3.31
N SER A 169 13.74 -11.81 -4.20
CA SER A 169 13.40 -10.93 -5.32
C SER A 169 12.63 -9.71 -4.83
N VAL A 170 13.07 -8.52 -5.23
CA VAL A 170 12.44 -7.23 -4.93
C VAL A 170 12.16 -6.52 -6.24
N ALA A 171 10.89 -6.25 -6.53
CA ALA A 171 10.47 -5.53 -7.73
C ALA A 171 10.16 -4.07 -7.40
N LEU A 172 10.85 -3.15 -8.05
CA LEU A 172 10.59 -1.72 -8.06
C LEU A 172 9.68 -1.40 -9.24
N ILE A 173 8.54 -0.76 -8.99
CA ILE A 173 7.51 -0.50 -10.00
C ILE A 173 7.17 0.98 -10.01
N PHE A 174 7.19 1.60 -11.17
CA PHE A 174 6.83 3.00 -11.33
C PHE A 174 6.27 3.28 -12.72
N ILE A 175 5.57 4.42 -12.86
CA ILE A 175 5.06 4.88 -14.15
C ILE A 175 5.98 5.98 -14.67
N ASP A 176 6.67 5.70 -15.78
CA ASP A 176 7.53 6.69 -16.43
C ASP A 176 6.69 7.89 -16.92
N GLY A 177 7.25 9.08 -16.80
CA GLY A 177 6.51 10.32 -17.10
C GLY A 177 5.57 10.81 -15.99
N ILE A 178 5.22 9.96 -14.98
CA ILE A 178 4.43 10.37 -13.81
C ILE A 178 5.31 10.42 -12.57
N ALA A 179 5.98 9.32 -12.24
CA ALA A 179 6.89 9.28 -11.09
C ALA A 179 8.07 10.24 -11.28
N ARG A 180 8.52 10.84 -10.19
CA ARG A 180 9.70 11.73 -10.17
C ARG A 180 10.99 10.93 -10.36
N PRO A 181 11.81 11.24 -11.39
CA PRO A 181 13.04 10.48 -11.68
C PRO A 181 14.10 10.56 -10.58
N ASP A 182 14.15 11.68 -9.86
CA ASP A 182 15.06 11.87 -8.74
C ASP A 182 14.71 10.96 -7.55
N ILE A 183 13.41 10.75 -7.29
CA ILE A 183 12.93 9.83 -6.25
C ILE A 183 13.19 8.38 -6.68
N VAL A 184 12.88 8.03 -7.94
CA VAL A 184 13.18 6.69 -8.49
C VAL A 184 14.67 6.37 -8.32
N LYS A 185 15.55 7.34 -8.67
CA LYS A 185 16.99 7.18 -8.54
C LYS A 185 17.42 6.96 -7.08
N LYS A 186 16.92 7.78 -6.14
CA LYS A 186 17.23 7.65 -4.71
C LYS A 186 16.79 6.29 -4.15
N ILE A 187 15.59 5.81 -4.54
CA ILE A 187 15.09 4.51 -4.07
C ILE A 187 15.94 3.37 -4.66
N ARG A 188 16.30 3.47 -5.95
CA ARG A 188 17.20 2.51 -6.60
C ARG A 188 18.55 2.42 -5.90
N GLU A 189 19.19 3.56 -5.61
CA GLU A 189 20.45 3.63 -4.88
C GLU A 189 20.33 3.02 -3.47
N LYS A 190 19.22 3.26 -2.77
CA LYS A 190 18.98 2.64 -1.46
C LYS A 190 18.73 1.13 -1.55
N ILE A 191 17.98 0.66 -2.56
CA ILE A 191 17.80 -0.77 -2.78
C ILE A 191 19.16 -1.42 -3.10
N ASP A 192 19.97 -0.80 -3.97
CA ASP A 192 21.30 -1.31 -4.32
C ASP A 192 22.24 -1.39 -3.11
N ALA A 193 22.13 -0.43 -2.19
CA ALA A 193 22.93 -0.38 -0.97
C ALA A 193 22.48 -1.40 0.10
N ILE A 194 21.36 -2.10 -0.08
CA ILE A 194 20.92 -3.13 0.87
C ILE A 194 21.93 -4.27 0.90
N ASN A 195 22.60 -4.43 2.03
CA ASN A 195 23.51 -5.50 2.33
C ASN A 195 23.13 -6.13 3.69
N ILE A 196 22.34 -7.20 3.62
CA ILE A 196 21.80 -7.92 4.78
C ILE A 196 21.80 -9.43 4.48
N ASP A 197 21.84 -10.25 5.50
CA ASP A 197 21.86 -11.70 5.35
C ASP A 197 20.58 -12.26 4.71
N GLY A 198 19.42 -11.69 5.06
CA GLY A 198 18.15 -12.14 4.51
C GLY A 198 17.03 -11.11 4.63
N ILE A 199 16.05 -11.21 3.72
CA ILE A 199 14.82 -10.40 3.69
C ILE A 199 13.65 -11.38 3.75
N PRO A 200 13.11 -11.67 4.95
CA PRO A 200 11.99 -12.58 5.11
C PRO A 200 10.63 -11.95 4.79
N ASP A 201 10.53 -10.61 4.83
CA ASP A 201 9.28 -9.89 4.60
C ASP A 201 9.54 -8.45 4.11
N SER A 202 8.53 -7.84 3.47
CA SER A 202 8.56 -6.47 2.98
C SER A 202 8.83 -5.42 4.06
N SER A 203 8.45 -5.67 5.31
CA SER A 203 8.72 -4.78 6.45
C SER A 203 10.22 -4.50 6.67
N TYR A 204 11.10 -5.48 6.35
CA TYR A 204 12.55 -5.26 6.38
C TYR A 204 12.98 -4.23 5.34
N VAL A 205 12.47 -4.36 4.12
CA VAL A 205 12.74 -3.38 3.05
C VAL A 205 12.19 -2.02 3.42
N ALA A 206 10.99 -1.93 3.98
CA ALA A 206 10.39 -0.68 4.44
C ALA A 206 11.27 0.04 5.47
N LYS A 207 11.80 -0.69 6.48
CA LYS A 207 12.71 -0.14 7.48
C LYS A 207 14.05 0.35 6.88
N LEU A 208 14.59 -0.38 5.91
CA LEU A 208 15.84 -0.02 5.24
C LEU A 208 15.68 1.18 4.31
N LEU A 209 14.51 1.35 3.70
CA LEU A 209 14.18 2.50 2.85
C LEU A 209 13.77 3.74 3.64
N SER A 210 13.38 3.62 4.90
CA SER A 210 13.02 4.76 5.74
C SER A 210 14.16 5.76 5.84
N GLU A 211 13.85 7.06 5.70
CA GLU A 211 14.86 8.13 5.81
C GLU A 211 15.24 8.42 7.25
N ARG A 212 14.25 8.39 8.16
CA ARG A 212 14.46 8.57 9.62
C ARG A 212 14.31 7.24 10.32
N LYS A 213 15.41 6.55 10.56
CA LYS A 213 15.43 5.18 11.12
C LYS A 213 14.78 5.03 12.50
N THR A 214 14.74 6.11 13.29
CA THR A 214 14.20 6.14 14.65
C THR A 214 12.84 6.84 14.75
N SER A 215 12.17 7.11 13.64
CA SER A 215 10.87 7.77 13.67
C SER A 215 9.79 6.83 14.23
N LEU A 216 8.98 7.35 15.15
CA LEU A 216 7.77 6.68 15.62
C LEU A 216 6.69 6.63 14.52
N PHE A 217 6.75 7.58 13.57
CA PHE A 217 5.76 7.71 12.51
C PHE A 217 6.19 6.92 11.27
N LYS A 218 5.23 6.27 10.64
CA LYS A 218 5.39 5.50 9.40
C LYS A 218 5.95 6.36 8.28
N GLN A 219 6.91 5.84 7.50
CA GLN A 219 7.54 6.58 6.40
C GLN A 219 7.40 5.87 5.05
N VAL A 220 6.94 4.65 5.06
CA VAL A 220 6.70 3.82 3.88
C VAL A 220 5.26 3.33 3.96
N GLY A 221 4.47 3.63 2.94
CA GLY A 221 3.12 3.11 2.83
C GLY A 221 3.14 1.60 2.59
N SER A 222 2.16 0.87 3.09
CA SER A 222 1.99 -0.56 2.82
C SER A 222 0.53 -0.84 2.50
N THR A 223 0.29 -1.80 1.61
CA THR A 223 -1.06 -2.22 1.24
C THR A 223 -1.07 -3.67 0.75
N GLU A 224 -2.08 -4.42 1.16
CA GLU A 224 -2.37 -5.76 0.62
C GLU A 224 -3.21 -5.69 -0.66
N ARG A 225 -3.67 -4.49 -1.07
CA ARG A 225 -4.63 -4.30 -2.14
C ARG A 225 -3.97 -3.78 -3.42
N PRO A 226 -4.12 -4.50 -4.54
CA PRO A 226 -3.61 -4.04 -5.84
C PRO A 226 -4.23 -2.72 -6.31
N ASP A 227 -5.53 -2.50 -6.10
CA ASP A 227 -6.22 -1.27 -6.50
C ASP A 227 -5.63 -0.04 -5.80
N VAL A 228 -5.34 -0.13 -4.48
CA VAL A 228 -4.69 0.95 -3.72
C VAL A 228 -3.29 1.24 -4.24
N LEU A 229 -2.49 0.20 -4.50
CA LEU A 229 -1.16 0.37 -5.09
C LEU A 229 -1.23 1.12 -6.41
N ILE A 230 -2.15 0.70 -7.29
CA ILE A 230 -2.32 1.29 -8.61
C ILE A 230 -2.74 2.77 -8.52
N GLU A 231 -3.72 3.08 -7.67
CA GLU A 231 -4.15 4.48 -7.46
C GLU A 231 -3.00 5.37 -7.00
N ARG A 232 -2.21 4.90 -6.03
CA ARG A 232 -1.02 5.59 -5.54
C ARG A 232 0.03 5.78 -6.62
N MET A 233 0.27 4.77 -7.46
CA MET A 233 1.19 4.87 -8.60
C MET A 233 0.70 5.87 -9.66
N LEU A 234 -0.61 5.91 -9.93
CA LEU A 234 -1.21 6.88 -10.84
C LEU A 234 -1.09 8.33 -10.33
N GLU A 235 -0.92 8.54 -9.05
CA GLU A 235 -0.62 9.85 -8.46
C GLU A 235 0.86 10.25 -8.54
N GLY A 236 1.75 9.28 -8.78
CA GLY A 236 3.20 9.51 -8.95
C GLY A 236 4.07 8.85 -7.91
N ARG A 237 3.49 7.98 -7.07
CA ARG A 237 4.27 7.16 -6.13
C ARG A 237 4.90 5.96 -6.83
N ILE A 238 5.87 5.40 -6.17
CA ILE A 238 6.65 4.24 -6.59
C ILE A 238 6.19 3.06 -5.74
N GLY A 239 5.88 1.93 -6.39
CA GLY A 239 5.54 0.68 -5.73
C GLY A 239 6.76 -0.22 -5.57
N ILE A 240 6.80 -1.00 -4.49
CA ILE A 240 7.81 -2.04 -4.29
C ILE A 240 7.09 -3.31 -3.83
N ILE A 241 7.36 -4.42 -4.52
CA ILE A 241 6.83 -5.73 -4.18
C ILE A 241 8.01 -6.62 -3.82
N VAL A 242 7.89 -7.34 -2.72
CA VAL A 242 8.92 -8.25 -2.19
C VAL A 242 8.38 -9.68 -2.23
N ASP A 243 9.17 -10.60 -2.73
CA ASP A 243 8.81 -12.03 -2.75
C ASP A 243 8.67 -12.56 -1.32
N GLY A 244 7.68 -13.40 -1.09
CA GLY A 244 7.36 -13.93 0.24
C GLY A 244 6.47 -13.02 1.09
N SER A 245 6.05 -11.82 0.60
CA SER A 245 5.21 -10.89 1.35
C SER A 245 3.94 -10.51 0.58
N PRO A 246 2.75 -10.55 1.24
CA PRO A 246 1.50 -10.10 0.64
C PRO A 246 1.32 -8.57 0.69
N PHE A 247 2.33 -7.82 1.14
CA PHE A 247 2.29 -6.38 1.22
C PHE A 247 3.13 -5.72 0.14
N ALA A 248 2.49 -4.85 -0.65
CA ALA A 248 3.20 -3.91 -1.51
C ALA A 248 3.51 -2.63 -0.74
N LEU A 249 4.71 -2.10 -0.92
CA LEU A 249 5.16 -0.85 -0.33
C LEU A 249 4.99 0.32 -1.30
N THR A 250 4.75 1.53 -0.78
CA THR A 250 4.61 2.74 -1.58
C THR A 250 5.46 3.89 -1.03
N LEU A 251 6.12 4.63 -1.92
CA LEU A 251 6.98 5.77 -1.63
C LEU A 251 6.81 6.87 -2.71
N PRO A 252 6.90 8.16 -2.35
CA PRO A 252 6.93 8.71 -1.00
C PRO A 252 5.60 8.49 -0.26
N TYR A 253 5.64 8.53 1.07
CA TYR A 253 4.48 8.37 1.93
C TYR A 253 4.10 9.71 2.57
N LEU A 254 2.81 9.99 2.63
CA LEU A 254 2.22 11.16 3.27
C LEU A 254 1.28 10.72 4.39
N LEU A 255 1.28 11.42 5.53
CA LEU A 255 0.41 11.07 6.66
C LEU A 255 -1.08 11.05 6.31
N ILE A 256 -1.50 11.87 5.34
CA ILE A 256 -2.89 11.93 4.90
C ILE A 256 -3.40 10.58 4.35
N GLU A 257 -2.50 9.73 3.84
CA GLU A 257 -2.86 8.42 3.28
C GLU A 257 -3.54 7.50 4.29
N ASP A 258 -3.20 7.60 5.57
CA ASP A 258 -3.83 6.80 6.62
C ASP A 258 -5.29 7.18 6.88
N PHE A 259 -5.68 8.42 6.53
CA PHE A 259 -7.05 8.87 6.61
C PHE A 259 -7.89 8.56 5.36
N GLN A 260 -7.24 8.12 4.27
CA GLN A 260 -7.85 7.75 3.00
C GLN A 260 -8.02 6.24 2.91
N ALA A 261 -9.24 5.73 3.07
CA ALA A 261 -9.51 4.33 2.78
C ALA A 261 -9.94 4.14 1.33
N ALA A 262 -9.58 3.01 0.73
CA ALA A 262 -9.99 2.66 -0.63
C ALA A 262 -11.52 2.74 -0.84
N GLU A 263 -12.29 2.40 0.18
CA GLU A 263 -13.75 2.46 0.13
C GLU A 263 -14.32 3.86 -0.09
N ASP A 264 -13.60 4.90 0.31
CA ASP A 264 -14.06 6.28 0.17
C ASP A 264 -14.34 6.63 -1.30
N TYR A 265 -13.59 6.03 -2.24
CA TYR A 265 -13.73 6.25 -3.68
C TYR A 265 -14.87 5.43 -4.32
N TYR A 266 -15.41 4.44 -3.60
CA TYR A 266 -16.49 3.55 -4.08
C TYR A 266 -17.86 3.90 -3.49
N ILE A 267 -17.92 4.88 -2.57
CA ILE A 267 -19.16 5.35 -1.92
C ILE A 267 -19.48 6.77 -2.34
N SER A 268 -20.64 7.29 -1.91
CA SER A 268 -21.01 8.68 -2.19
C SER A 268 -20.08 9.67 -1.48
N GLN A 269 -19.74 10.79 -2.11
CA GLN A 269 -18.89 11.85 -1.57
C GLN A 269 -19.33 12.31 -0.16
N TYR A 270 -20.63 12.47 0.08
CA TYR A 270 -21.13 12.90 1.39
C TYR A 270 -20.81 11.90 2.49
N ARG A 271 -20.99 10.59 2.21
CA ARG A 271 -20.66 9.53 3.15
C ARG A 271 -19.16 9.41 3.35
N ALA A 272 -18.35 9.51 2.30
CA ALA A 272 -16.90 9.50 2.38
C ALA A 272 -16.37 10.60 3.30
N ASN A 273 -16.88 11.84 3.14
CA ASN A 273 -16.51 12.97 3.98
C ASN A 273 -16.94 12.80 5.43
N LEU A 274 -18.11 12.26 5.69
CA LEU A 274 -18.55 11.94 7.05
C LEU A 274 -17.62 10.92 7.70
N VAL A 275 -17.28 9.83 7.00
CA VAL A 275 -16.41 8.78 7.55
C VAL A 275 -14.99 9.29 7.77
N ARG A 276 -14.43 10.12 6.86
CA ARG A 276 -13.13 10.78 7.05
C ARG A 276 -13.13 11.68 8.29
N ALA A 277 -14.18 12.48 8.49
CA ALA A 277 -14.32 13.29 9.69
C ALA A 277 -14.37 12.41 10.97
N LEU A 278 -15.11 11.31 10.94
CA LEU A 278 -15.17 10.37 12.05
C LEU A 278 -13.80 9.73 12.34
N ARG A 279 -12.97 9.40 11.31
CA ARG A 279 -11.60 8.90 11.50
C ARG A 279 -10.73 9.93 12.23
N VAL A 280 -10.84 11.22 11.86
CA VAL A 280 -10.09 12.28 12.55
C VAL A 280 -10.53 12.39 14.01
N ILE A 281 -11.81 12.37 14.31
CA ILE A 281 -12.33 12.39 15.68
C ILE A 281 -11.85 11.15 16.44
N ALA A 282 -11.88 9.98 15.81
CA ALA A 282 -11.46 8.73 16.41
C ALA A 282 -9.99 8.74 16.81
N ILE A 283 -9.06 9.24 15.95
CA ILE A 283 -7.64 9.33 16.32
C ILE A 283 -7.42 10.30 17.49
N LEU A 284 -8.13 11.43 17.50
CA LEU A 284 -8.07 12.38 18.61
C LEU A 284 -8.57 11.74 19.91
N PHE A 285 -9.69 11.02 19.87
CA PHE A 285 -10.22 10.31 21.01
C PHE A 285 -9.28 9.20 21.48
N SER A 286 -8.70 8.44 20.54
CA SER A 286 -7.78 7.38 20.87
C SER A 286 -6.57 7.90 21.66
N ILE A 287 -5.96 9.00 21.24
CA ILE A 287 -4.73 9.53 21.84
C ILE A 287 -5.01 10.43 23.05
N LEU A 288 -5.92 11.41 22.88
CA LEU A 288 -6.07 12.51 23.82
C LEU A 288 -7.09 12.23 24.93
N LEU A 289 -8.14 11.43 24.68
CA LEU A 289 -9.26 11.31 25.62
C LEU A 289 -8.83 10.81 27.02
N PRO A 290 -8.00 9.75 27.16
CA PRO A 290 -7.50 9.32 28.48
C PRO A 290 -6.64 10.39 29.16
N ALA A 291 -5.78 11.05 28.40
CA ALA A 291 -4.89 12.09 28.90
C ALA A 291 -5.64 13.35 29.34
N VAL A 292 -6.64 13.80 28.58
CA VAL A 292 -7.51 14.92 28.93
C VAL A 292 -8.32 14.59 30.18
N PHE A 293 -8.83 13.36 30.30
CA PHE A 293 -9.57 12.92 31.49
C PHE A 293 -8.71 13.01 32.75
N VAL A 294 -7.49 12.49 32.72
CA VAL A 294 -6.54 12.57 33.84
C VAL A 294 -6.15 14.01 34.15
N SER A 295 -5.83 14.80 33.13
CA SER A 295 -5.48 16.20 33.29
C SER A 295 -6.60 17.02 33.91
N SER A 296 -7.86 16.75 33.51
CA SER A 296 -9.01 17.46 34.05
C SER A 296 -9.29 17.12 35.51
N GLN A 297 -9.08 15.87 35.91
CA GLN A 297 -9.24 15.45 37.29
C GLN A 297 -8.18 16.00 38.24
N LEU A 298 -6.92 16.11 37.78
CA LEU A 298 -5.82 16.53 38.64
C LEU A 298 -5.64 18.04 38.70
N PHE A 299 -5.86 18.73 37.56
CA PHE A 299 -5.46 20.13 37.43
C PHE A 299 -6.61 21.08 37.08
N HIS A 300 -7.72 20.55 36.50
CA HIS A 300 -8.75 21.41 35.87
C HIS A 300 -10.18 20.91 36.17
N LEU A 301 -10.49 20.69 37.46
CA LEU A 301 -11.81 20.21 37.89
C LEU A 301 -12.99 21.09 37.42
N GLN A 302 -12.72 22.39 37.21
CA GLN A 302 -13.74 23.35 36.73
C GLN A 302 -14.23 23.10 35.31
N ILE A 303 -13.52 22.32 34.51
CA ILE A 303 -13.93 21.98 33.12
C ILE A 303 -15.01 20.88 33.12
N ILE A 304 -15.04 20.07 34.19
CA ILE A 304 -15.93 18.91 34.29
C ILE A 304 -17.33 19.39 34.73
N PRO A 305 -18.42 19.03 33.97
CA PRO A 305 -19.78 19.33 34.40
C PRO A 305 -20.09 18.79 35.80
N LEU A 306 -20.74 19.58 36.64
CA LEU A 306 -20.92 19.27 38.07
C LEU A 306 -21.48 17.86 38.35
N ASN A 307 -22.52 17.45 37.61
CA ASN A 307 -23.13 16.13 37.79
C ASN A 307 -22.13 14.99 37.47
N PHE A 308 -21.29 15.17 36.44
CA PHE A 308 -20.27 14.19 36.10
C PHE A 308 -19.11 14.22 37.11
N LEU A 309 -18.74 15.40 37.62
CA LEU A 309 -17.73 15.55 38.65
C LEU A 309 -18.17 14.82 39.94
N LEU A 310 -19.43 14.93 40.36
CA LEU A 310 -19.98 14.20 41.50
C LEU A 310 -19.92 12.69 41.28
N THR A 311 -20.18 12.20 40.08
CA THR A 311 -20.04 10.79 39.72
C THR A 311 -18.58 10.33 39.85
N ILE A 312 -17.64 11.12 39.32
CA ILE A 312 -16.19 10.83 39.41
C ILE A 312 -15.77 10.79 40.90
N VAL A 313 -16.09 11.82 41.70
CA VAL A 313 -15.71 11.92 43.11
C VAL A 313 -16.26 10.75 43.91
N ASN A 314 -17.52 10.36 43.69
CA ASN A 314 -18.10 9.19 44.34
C ASN A 314 -17.44 7.88 43.90
N GLY A 315 -17.06 7.75 42.63
CA GLY A 315 -16.38 6.56 42.12
C GLY A 315 -14.92 6.39 42.62
N ILE A 316 -14.26 7.51 42.95
CA ILE A 316 -12.83 7.49 43.34
C ILE A 316 -12.65 7.29 44.87
N LYS A 317 -13.67 7.54 45.68
CA LYS A 317 -13.57 7.53 47.14
C LYS A 317 -12.95 6.24 47.73
N GLU A 318 -13.19 5.10 47.10
CA GLU A 318 -12.75 3.78 47.55
C GLU A 318 -11.50 3.27 46.81
N ILE A 319 -11.00 4.04 45.81
CA ILE A 319 -9.89 3.62 44.99
C ILE A 319 -8.56 4.03 45.63
N PRO A 320 -7.61 3.09 45.82
CA PRO A 320 -6.33 3.39 46.47
C PRO A 320 -5.32 4.12 45.55
N PHE A 321 -5.61 4.28 44.28
CA PHE A 321 -4.70 4.85 43.30
C PHE A 321 -5.04 6.30 42.97
N SER A 322 -4.00 7.07 42.59
CA SER A 322 -4.22 8.39 41.99
C SER A 322 -4.84 8.22 40.59
N PRO A 323 -5.59 9.22 40.05
CA PRO A 323 -6.20 9.14 38.73
C PRO A 323 -5.21 8.82 37.59
N SER A 324 -3.96 9.28 37.69
CA SER A 324 -2.90 8.94 36.74
C SER A 324 -2.50 7.49 36.78
N LEU A 325 -2.31 6.92 37.98
CA LEU A 325 -1.95 5.52 38.16
C LEU A 325 -3.09 4.59 37.77
N GLU A 326 -4.30 4.94 38.16
CA GLU A 326 -5.50 4.21 37.78
C GLU A 326 -5.59 4.08 36.26
N MET A 327 -5.55 5.22 35.52
CA MET A 327 -5.65 5.23 34.10
C MET A 327 -4.46 4.52 33.42
N PHE A 328 -3.26 4.64 33.97
CA PHE A 328 -2.08 3.92 33.49
C PHE A 328 -2.24 2.41 33.58
N PHE A 329 -2.75 1.89 34.73
CA PHE A 329 -3.02 0.45 34.88
C PHE A 329 -4.11 -0.04 33.90
N VAL A 330 -5.19 0.73 33.74
CA VAL A 330 -6.26 0.37 32.77
C VAL A 330 -5.71 0.35 31.35
N LEU A 331 -4.89 1.34 30.97
CA LEU A 331 -4.23 1.37 29.65
C LEU A 331 -3.29 0.18 29.45
N LEU A 332 -2.49 -0.14 30.47
CA LEU A 332 -1.56 -1.27 30.43
C LEU A 332 -2.31 -2.60 30.24
N ILE A 333 -3.39 -2.83 31.00
CA ILE A 333 -4.23 -4.02 30.85
C ILE A 333 -4.87 -4.07 29.47
N PHE A 334 -5.36 -2.95 28.96
CA PHE A 334 -5.93 -2.87 27.63
C PHE A 334 -4.92 -3.24 26.54
N GLU A 335 -3.69 -2.71 26.59
CA GLU A 335 -2.64 -3.07 25.64
C GLU A 335 -2.20 -4.55 25.76
N LEU A 336 -2.16 -5.10 26.98
CA LEU A 336 -1.90 -6.53 27.19
C LEU A 336 -3.01 -7.40 26.58
N LEU A 337 -4.27 -6.99 26.70
CA LEU A 337 -5.39 -7.69 26.07
C LEU A 337 -5.30 -7.63 24.53
N ASN A 338 -4.95 -6.48 23.98
CA ASN A 338 -4.74 -6.32 22.55
C ASN A 338 -3.61 -7.22 22.05
N GLU A 339 -2.46 -7.19 22.70
CA GLU A 339 -1.29 -8.01 22.34
C GLU A 339 -1.59 -9.52 22.40
N THR A 340 -2.32 -9.95 23.45
CA THR A 340 -2.70 -11.36 23.57
C THR A 340 -3.74 -11.77 22.54
N SER A 341 -4.71 -10.90 22.20
CA SER A 341 -5.78 -11.22 21.27
C SER A 341 -5.27 -11.46 19.83
N VAL A 342 -4.21 -10.76 19.43
CA VAL A 342 -3.57 -10.93 18.11
C VAL A 342 -2.86 -12.29 17.99
N ARG A 343 -2.33 -12.82 19.10
CA ARG A 343 -1.56 -14.08 19.13
C ARG A 343 -2.41 -15.32 19.33
N MET A 344 -3.67 -15.18 19.69
CA MET A 344 -4.55 -16.30 20.00
C MET A 344 -5.29 -16.81 18.75
N PRO A 345 -5.62 -18.11 18.68
CA PRO A 345 -6.58 -18.62 17.70
C PRO A 345 -7.91 -17.86 17.81
N LYS A 346 -8.51 -17.50 16.67
CA LYS A 346 -9.70 -16.61 16.60
C LYS A 346 -10.83 -17.00 17.56
N TYR A 347 -11.09 -18.31 17.75
CA TYR A 347 -12.14 -18.80 18.66
C TYR A 347 -11.83 -18.51 20.13
N VAL A 348 -10.58 -18.68 20.55
CA VAL A 348 -10.15 -18.45 21.93
C VAL A 348 -10.09 -16.95 22.21
N GLY A 349 -9.63 -16.15 21.24
CA GLY A 349 -9.55 -14.70 21.35
C GLY A 349 -10.93 -14.05 21.58
N MET A 350 -11.97 -14.50 20.87
CA MET A 350 -13.34 -14.00 21.10
C MET A 350 -13.87 -14.35 22.50
N ALA A 351 -13.67 -15.58 22.95
CA ALA A 351 -14.10 -15.98 24.29
C ALA A 351 -13.37 -15.19 25.39
N LEU A 352 -12.06 -15.02 25.24
CA LEU A 352 -11.24 -14.29 26.19
C LEU A 352 -11.57 -12.79 26.22
N ALA A 353 -11.88 -12.20 25.06
CA ALA A 353 -12.31 -10.80 24.99
C ALA A 353 -13.60 -10.56 25.77
N VAL A 354 -14.58 -11.47 25.67
CA VAL A 354 -15.83 -11.39 26.45
C VAL A 354 -15.57 -11.58 27.95
N VAL A 355 -14.81 -12.60 28.33
CA VAL A 355 -14.47 -12.86 29.74
C VAL A 355 -13.61 -11.74 30.31
N GLY A 356 -12.62 -11.27 29.56
CA GLY A 356 -11.77 -10.14 29.94
C GLY A 356 -12.56 -8.86 30.17
N ALA A 357 -13.47 -8.53 29.23
CA ALA A 357 -14.33 -7.35 29.38
C ALA A 357 -15.24 -7.44 30.61
N LEU A 358 -15.83 -8.61 30.87
CA LEU A 358 -16.71 -8.84 32.02
C LEU A 358 -15.95 -8.82 33.35
N VAL A 359 -14.81 -9.53 33.43
CA VAL A 359 -13.97 -9.58 34.63
C VAL A 359 -13.34 -8.24 34.93
N LEU A 360 -12.78 -7.55 33.94
CA LEU A 360 -12.14 -6.24 34.14
C LEU A 360 -13.18 -5.13 34.30
N GLY A 361 -14.29 -5.17 33.57
CA GLY A 361 -15.31 -4.14 33.61
C GLY A 361 -16.13 -4.20 34.91
N GLU A 362 -16.59 -5.36 35.33
CA GLU A 362 -17.50 -5.50 36.46
C GLU A 362 -16.74 -5.82 37.76
N THR A 363 -15.84 -6.79 37.73
CA THR A 363 -15.15 -7.25 38.94
C THR A 363 -14.16 -6.22 39.47
N ALA A 364 -13.39 -5.55 38.61
CA ALA A 364 -12.42 -4.52 39.01
C ALA A 364 -13.11 -3.27 39.56
N VAL A 365 -14.27 -2.90 39.01
CA VAL A 365 -15.09 -1.79 39.54
C VAL A 365 -15.70 -2.17 40.91
N ASN A 366 -16.30 -3.36 41.01
CA ASN A 366 -16.92 -3.82 42.26
C ASN A 366 -15.89 -4.03 43.39
N ALA A 367 -14.65 -4.36 43.04
CA ALA A 367 -13.53 -4.48 43.95
C ALA A 367 -12.93 -3.12 44.36
N GLY A 368 -13.39 -2.00 43.81
CA GLY A 368 -12.86 -0.67 44.11
C GLY A 368 -11.41 -0.46 43.60
N ILE A 369 -10.99 -1.23 42.57
CA ILE A 369 -9.65 -1.10 41.98
C ILE A 369 -9.62 -0.01 40.91
N VAL A 370 -10.72 0.12 40.14
CA VAL A 370 -10.86 1.04 39.05
C VAL A 370 -12.24 1.70 39.06
N SER A 371 -12.32 2.98 38.69
CA SER A 371 -13.59 3.70 38.62
C SER A 371 -14.35 3.42 37.29
N THR A 372 -15.66 3.43 37.37
CA THR A 372 -16.52 3.30 36.18
C THR A 372 -16.22 4.36 35.10
N PRO A 373 -15.98 5.65 35.40
CA PRO A 373 -15.60 6.64 34.44
C PRO A 373 -14.27 6.32 33.72
N ALA A 374 -13.26 5.81 34.43
CA ALA A 374 -11.98 5.46 33.80
C ALA A 374 -12.14 4.33 32.77
N ILE A 375 -12.92 3.30 33.09
CA ILE A 375 -13.21 2.21 32.16
C ILE A 375 -13.96 2.72 30.93
N LEU A 376 -14.97 3.58 31.12
CA LEU A 376 -15.73 4.15 29.99
C LEU A 376 -14.82 4.95 29.04
N ILE A 377 -13.97 5.82 29.58
CA ILE A 377 -13.01 6.64 28.82
C ILE A 377 -12.02 5.74 28.08
N MET A 378 -11.50 4.71 28.74
CA MET A 378 -10.57 3.78 28.11
C MET A 378 -11.24 2.94 27.02
N ALA A 379 -12.47 2.48 27.22
CA ALA A 379 -13.23 1.74 26.22
C ALA A 379 -13.47 2.59 24.94
N LEU A 380 -13.87 3.86 25.10
CA LEU A 380 -14.02 4.78 23.97
C LEU A 380 -12.70 5.02 23.24
N SER A 381 -11.61 5.25 23.98
CA SER A 381 -10.27 5.40 23.40
C SER A 381 -9.82 4.13 22.68
N GLY A 382 -10.06 2.96 23.28
CA GLY A 382 -9.69 1.66 22.73
C GLY A 382 -10.45 1.27 21.46
N ILE A 383 -11.75 1.55 21.40
CA ILE A 383 -12.54 1.31 20.18
C ILE A 383 -12.10 2.26 19.07
N SER A 384 -11.79 3.51 19.41
CA SER A 384 -11.43 4.55 18.45
C SER A 384 -10.12 4.26 17.71
N ILE A 385 -9.18 3.50 18.29
CA ILE A 385 -7.91 3.17 17.63
C ILE A 385 -8.10 2.33 16.37
N TYR A 386 -9.12 1.49 16.33
CA TYR A 386 -9.42 0.61 15.19
C TYR A 386 -10.09 1.32 14.02
N ALA A 387 -10.41 2.60 14.15
CA ALA A 387 -10.89 3.40 13.02
C ALA A 387 -9.82 3.64 11.95
N ILE A 388 -8.52 3.56 12.33
CA ILE A 388 -7.37 3.71 11.43
C ILE A 388 -6.33 2.64 11.81
N PRO A 389 -6.45 1.43 11.28
CA PRO A 389 -5.54 0.32 11.65
C PRO A 389 -4.08 0.58 11.32
N GLU A 390 -3.80 1.39 10.30
CA GLU A 390 -2.45 1.68 9.80
C GLU A 390 -1.55 2.41 10.81
N ILE A 391 -2.13 3.13 11.78
CA ILE A 391 -1.37 3.93 12.77
C ILE A 391 -1.52 3.42 14.20
N VAL A 392 -2.03 2.20 14.39
CA VAL A 392 -2.21 1.60 15.73
C VAL A 392 -0.90 1.59 16.52
N GLU A 393 0.23 1.17 15.90
CA GLU A 393 1.54 1.12 16.55
C GLU A 393 1.97 2.49 17.11
N THR A 394 1.86 3.54 16.28
CA THR A 394 2.18 4.91 16.66
C THR A 394 1.25 5.42 17.77
N THR A 395 -0.04 5.14 17.63
CA THR A 395 -1.07 5.60 18.57
C THR A 395 -0.90 4.96 19.94
N SER A 396 -0.63 3.65 20.01
CA SER A 396 -0.39 2.95 21.29
C SER A 396 0.75 3.59 22.09
N VAL A 397 1.87 3.88 21.45
CA VAL A 397 3.01 4.54 22.12
C VAL A 397 2.64 5.97 22.53
N LEU A 398 2.00 6.73 21.66
CA LEU A 398 1.62 8.11 21.95
C LEU A 398 0.65 8.20 23.13
N ARG A 399 -0.29 7.26 23.30
CA ARG A 399 -1.22 7.20 24.45
C ARG A 399 -0.48 7.16 25.77
N PHE A 400 0.55 6.31 25.91
CA PHE A 400 1.37 6.26 27.12
C PHE A 400 2.10 7.58 27.36
N VAL A 401 2.71 8.16 26.33
CA VAL A 401 3.44 9.43 26.46
C VAL A 401 2.51 10.58 26.87
N TYR A 402 1.34 10.68 26.20
CA TYR A 402 0.35 11.70 26.55
C TYR A 402 -0.20 11.52 27.96
N LEU A 403 -0.41 10.28 28.39
CA LEU A 403 -0.93 9.99 29.75
C LEU A 403 0.09 10.37 30.83
N LEU A 404 1.37 10.06 30.65
CA LEU A 404 2.44 10.42 31.58
C LEU A 404 2.57 11.95 31.69
N ILE A 405 2.52 12.65 30.56
CA ILE A 405 2.61 14.12 30.54
C ILE A 405 1.35 14.75 31.13
N ALA A 406 0.17 14.20 30.89
CA ALA A 406 -1.08 14.66 31.49
C ALA A 406 -1.05 14.56 33.01
N GLY A 407 -0.52 13.45 33.55
CA GLY A 407 -0.43 13.21 34.98
C GLY A 407 0.61 14.10 35.69
N SER A 408 1.63 14.59 34.98
CA SER A 408 2.69 15.41 35.56
C SER A 408 2.53 16.91 35.31
N LEU A 409 2.17 17.34 34.11
CA LEU A 409 2.11 18.73 33.67
C LEU A 409 0.69 19.22 33.34
N GLY A 410 -0.31 18.34 33.42
CA GLY A 410 -1.71 18.67 33.14
C GLY A 410 -1.94 19.16 31.71
N GLY A 411 -2.90 20.08 31.55
CA GLY A 411 -3.28 20.63 30.27
C GLY A 411 -2.18 21.39 29.53
N TYR A 412 -1.30 22.07 30.29
CA TYR A 412 -0.14 22.75 29.69
C TYR A 412 0.81 21.74 29.00
N GLY A 413 1.07 20.61 29.65
CA GLY A 413 1.87 19.53 29.07
C GLY A 413 1.26 18.94 27.81
N LEU A 414 -0.06 18.73 27.80
CA LEU A 414 -0.79 18.22 26.62
C LEU A 414 -0.67 19.17 25.43
N ILE A 415 -0.87 20.46 25.64
CA ILE A 415 -0.74 21.48 24.56
C ILE A 415 0.70 21.52 24.04
N SER A 416 1.68 21.56 24.95
CA SER A 416 3.10 21.62 24.58
C SER A 416 3.56 20.39 23.81
N LEU A 417 3.16 19.17 24.24
CA LEU A 417 3.48 17.94 23.53
C LEU A 417 2.81 17.90 22.14
N THR A 418 1.54 18.30 22.06
CA THR A 418 0.83 18.35 20.77
C THR A 418 1.51 19.34 19.82
N ALA A 419 1.89 20.52 20.29
CA ALA A 419 2.63 21.50 19.49
C ALA A 419 3.97 20.94 19.02
N PHE A 420 4.71 20.26 19.90
CA PHE A 420 5.97 19.61 19.55
C PHE A 420 5.80 18.55 18.46
N ILE A 421 4.78 17.67 18.58
CA ILE A 421 4.50 16.64 17.57
C ILE A 421 4.11 17.27 16.23
N VAL A 422 3.27 18.31 16.23
CA VAL A 422 2.88 19.00 14.99
C VAL A 422 4.09 19.66 14.33
N LEU A 423 4.97 20.31 15.10
CA LEU A 423 6.21 20.89 14.59
C LEU A 423 7.15 19.82 14.01
N TYR A 424 7.30 18.70 14.73
CA TYR A 424 8.10 17.56 14.27
C TYR A 424 7.58 17.02 12.93
N LEU A 425 6.27 16.78 12.82
CA LEU A 425 5.64 16.28 11.60
C LEU A 425 5.70 17.28 10.45
N SER A 426 5.56 18.59 10.75
CA SER A 426 5.67 19.67 9.74
C SER A 426 7.08 19.81 9.18
N SER A 427 8.09 19.47 9.98
CA SER A 427 9.51 19.49 9.57
C SER A 427 9.93 18.18 8.88
N ALA A 428 9.04 17.18 8.86
CA ALA A 428 9.36 15.90 8.25
C ALA A 428 9.23 15.97 6.74
N ASP A 429 10.22 15.42 6.05
CA ASP A 429 10.24 15.22 4.62
C ASP A 429 10.38 13.73 4.32
N ASN A 430 9.76 13.27 3.25
CA ASN A 430 9.81 11.89 2.79
C ASN A 430 10.15 11.87 1.30
N TYR A 431 11.41 11.62 0.97
CA TYR A 431 11.94 11.64 -0.39
C TYR A 431 11.64 12.94 -1.17
N GLY A 432 11.64 14.10 -0.49
CA GLY A 432 11.33 15.39 -1.09
C GLY A 432 9.85 15.68 -1.22
N ALA A 433 8.98 14.90 -0.56
CA ALA A 433 7.57 15.18 -0.36
C ALA A 433 7.33 15.57 1.11
N PRO A 434 6.72 16.74 1.40
CA PRO A 434 6.45 17.15 2.77
C PRO A 434 5.46 16.18 3.43
N TYR A 435 5.85 15.60 4.57
CA TYR A 435 5.14 14.52 5.23
C TYR A 435 3.69 14.85 5.61
N LEU A 436 3.45 16.13 6.03
CA LEU A 436 2.15 16.63 6.46
C LEU A 436 1.35 17.29 5.32
N ALA A 437 1.82 17.18 4.07
CA ALA A 437 1.06 17.72 2.95
C ALA A 437 -0.35 17.07 2.90
N PRO A 438 -1.38 17.84 2.47
CA PRO A 438 -1.37 19.20 1.93
C PRO A 438 -1.46 20.32 2.98
N TYR A 439 -1.42 20.02 4.28
CA TYR A 439 -1.64 20.99 5.36
C TYR A 439 -0.38 21.77 5.74
N SER A 440 0.79 21.14 5.64
CA SER A 440 2.09 21.80 5.86
C SER A 440 3.11 21.27 4.84
N PRO A 441 3.54 22.10 3.85
CA PRO A 441 3.01 23.43 3.50
C PRO A 441 1.58 23.37 2.97
N VAL A 442 0.86 24.51 3.01
CA VAL A 442 -0.51 24.60 2.50
C VAL A 442 -0.51 24.51 0.98
N LEU A 443 -1.02 23.40 0.43
CA LEU A 443 -1.11 23.14 -1.00
C LEU A 443 -2.57 23.05 -1.42
N LEU A 444 -3.15 24.20 -1.83
CA LEU A 444 -4.59 24.33 -2.11
C LEU A 444 -5.11 23.31 -3.13
N ASN A 445 -4.34 22.97 -4.15
CA ASN A 445 -4.74 22.01 -5.17
C ASN A 445 -4.89 20.58 -4.62
N ASP A 446 -4.15 20.23 -3.57
CA ASP A 446 -4.14 18.88 -3.01
C ASP A 446 -5.22 18.68 -1.95
N PHE A 447 -5.92 19.76 -1.55
CA PHE A 447 -7.11 19.67 -0.69
C PHE A 447 -8.30 18.95 -1.35
N GLN A 448 -8.23 18.72 -2.68
CA GLN A 448 -9.28 17.98 -3.40
C GLN A 448 -9.45 16.54 -2.87
N ASP A 449 -8.38 15.96 -2.30
CA ASP A 449 -8.37 14.62 -1.72
C ASP A 449 -7.58 14.62 -0.41
N GLY A 450 -7.94 15.52 0.48
CA GLY A 450 -7.40 15.62 1.83
C GLY A 450 -8.31 14.92 2.86
N LEU A 451 -8.46 15.55 4.03
CA LEU A 451 -9.49 15.18 5.00
C LEU A 451 -10.90 15.40 4.45
N TYR A 452 -11.04 16.34 3.53
CA TYR A 452 -12.23 16.51 2.70
C TYR A 452 -11.95 15.92 1.31
N MET A 453 -12.86 15.07 0.83
CA MET A 453 -12.79 14.46 -0.48
C MET A 453 -13.76 15.18 -1.44
N ASN A 454 -13.24 15.68 -2.54
CA ASN A 454 -14.07 16.20 -3.63
C ASN A 454 -14.66 15.04 -4.45
N ASN A 455 -15.61 15.35 -5.35
CA ASN A 455 -16.10 14.33 -6.28
C ASN A 455 -14.94 13.83 -7.15
N VAL A 456 -14.82 12.50 -7.34
CA VAL A 456 -13.79 11.86 -8.17
C VAL A 456 -13.72 12.47 -9.57
N ILE A 457 -14.87 12.86 -10.13
CA ILE A 457 -14.94 13.54 -11.44
C ILE A 457 -14.24 14.91 -11.39
N GLY A 458 -14.30 15.63 -10.26
CA GLY A 458 -13.67 16.94 -10.08
C GLY A 458 -12.16 16.89 -9.78
N MET A 459 -11.59 15.70 -9.51
CA MET A 459 -10.16 15.54 -9.25
C MET A 459 -9.36 15.51 -10.56
N THR A 460 -9.16 16.67 -11.15
CA THR A 460 -8.52 16.81 -12.47
C THR A 460 -6.99 16.75 -12.41
N ASN A 461 -6.39 17.09 -11.28
CA ASN A 461 -4.94 17.19 -11.12
C ASN A 461 -4.40 16.10 -10.17
N ARG A 462 -3.14 15.74 -10.40
CA ARG A 462 -2.36 14.91 -9.46
C ARG A 462 -1.87 15.76 -8.28
N PRO A 463 -1.61 15.14 -7.12
CA PRO A 463 -1.08 15.87 -5.95
C PRO A 463 0.22 16.61 -6.27
N VAL A 464 0.25 17.90 -5.94
CA VAL A 464 1.42 18.76 -6.12
C VAL A 464 2.54 18.36 -5.15
N ALA A 465 2.19 17.89 -3.96
CA ALA A 465 3.12 17.41 -2.94
C ALA A 465 4.07 16.32 -3.47
N LEU A 466 3.60 15.47 -4.37
CA LEU A 466 4.41 14.41 -4.97
C LEU A 466 5.31 14.90 -6.11
N GLY A 467 5.08 16.11 -6.63
CA GLY A 467 5.92 16.74 -7.66
C GLY A 467 5.92 15.99 -9.01
N SER A 468 4.83 15.29 -9.34
CA SER A 468 4.70 14.54 -10.60
C SER A 468 4.92 15.40 -11.82
N LYS A 469 5.69 14.93 -12.82
CA LYS A 469 5.91 15.67 -14.09
C LYS A 469 4.60 15.92 -14.82
N ASN A 470 3.77 14.92 -14.95
CA ASN A 470 2.44 15.04 -15.53
C ASN A 470 1.44 15.43 -14.43
N LYS A 471 1.04 16.70 -14.40
CA LYS A 471 0.12 17.23 -13.39
C LYS A 471 -1.36 16.91 -13.64
N ILE A 472 -1.72 16.52 -14.87
CA ILE A 472 -3.12 16.30 -15.25
C ILE A 472 -3.47 14.83 -15.08
N ARG A 473 -4.45 14.52 -14.20
CA ARG A 473 -4.98 13.17 -14.01
C ARG A 473 -6.06 12.83 -15.03
N GLN A 474 -6.97 13.77 -15.27
CA GLN A 474 -8.09 13.61 -16.20
C GLN A 474 -8.50 14.96 -16.79
N LYS A 475 -9.03 14.93 -18.01
CA LYS A 475 -9.64 16.09 -18.66
C LYS A 475 -11.15 15.88 -18.64
N LEU A 476 -11.87 16.79 -18.01
CA LEU A 476 -13.32 16.86 -18.21
C LEU A 476 -13.57 17.36 -19.64
N LYS A 477 -14.38 16.63 -20.39
CA LYS A 477 -14.90 17.07 -21.71
C LYS A 477 -16.06 17.99 -21.51
#